data_d598285b7f00b4216107a1e1a5f4cc76
#
_entry.id   d598285b7f00b4216107a1e1a5f4cc76
#
_cell.length_a   1.000
_cell.length_b   1.000
_cell.length_c   1.000
_cell.angle_alpha   90.00
_cell.angle_beta   90.00
_cell.angle_gamma   90.00
#
_symmetry.space_group_name_H-M   'P 1'
#
loop_
_entity.id
_entity.type
_entity.pdbx_description
1 polymer ?
#
loop_
_entity_poly.entity_id
_entity_poly.type
_entity_poly.pdbx_seq_one_letter_code
_entity_poly.pdbx_strand_id
1 'polypeptide(L)'
;MPSSFRAYLNSMGYNGFITYPSFNNTALDACAQNRIEKLSESIDSLGPFEDKRDYFATSVLSESINLNFDSEGRVSIPKKLLSHAKIKSSIIFVGLGKVFQMWDPKLFEKFKLIARKKSYINRSSLKWDTKFKKEGV
;
A
#
# COMPACT_ATOMS: atom_id res chain seq x y z
N MET A 1 15.24 0.05 -1.22
CA MET A 1 14.12 -0.90 -1.19
C MET A 1 14.56 -2.24 -0.62
N PRO A 2 13.86 -2.80 0.36
CA PRO A 2 14.22 -4.09 0.94
C PRO A 2 14.25 -5.21 -0.11
N SER A 3 15.24 -6.11 0.01
CA SER A 3 15.46 -7.16 -0.98
C SER A 3 14.29 -8.13 -1.13
N SER A 4 13.55 -8.37 -0.05
CA SER A 4 12.39 -9.25 -0.09
C SER A 4 11.26 -8.73 -0.99
N PHE A 5 10.97 -7.44 -0.93
CA PHE A 5 9.97 -6.82 -1.80
C PHE A 5 10.44 -6.80 -3.24
N ARG A 6 11.72 -6.50 -3.46
CA ARG A 6 12.32 -6.48 -4.77
C ARG A 6 12.28 -7.87 -5.43
N ALA A 7 12.62 -8.90 -4.66
CA ALA A 7 12.58 -10.28 -5.13
C ALA A 7 11.15 -10.71 -5.52
N TYR A 8 10.16 -10.31 -4.71
CA TYR A 8 8.76 -10.59 -5.02
C TYR A 8 8.34 -9.97 -6.35
N LEU A 9 8.68 -8.71 -6.57
CA LEU A 9 8.34 -8.01 -7.82
C LEU A 9 9.07 -8.61 -9.01
N ASN A 10 10.35 -8.94 -8.86
CA ASN A 10 11.14 -9.57 -9.91
C ASN A 10 10.60 -10.96 -10.29
N SER A 11 10.11 -11.72 -9.32
CA SER A 11 9.52 -13.05 -9.58
C SER A 11 8.27 -12.96 -10.46
N MET A 12 7.61 -11.81 -10.46
CA MET A 12 6.45 -11.52 -11.29
C MET A 12 6.81 -10.85 -12.61
N GLY A 13 8.09 -10.63 -12.88
CA GLY A 13 8.55 -9.99 -14.10
C GLY A 13 8.55 -8.46 -14.05
N TYR A 14 8.40 -7.86 -12.90
CA TYR A 14 8.39 -6.40 -12.77
C TYR A 14 9.73 -5.86 -12.30
N ASN A 15 10.17 -4.76 -12.90
CA ASN A 15 11.40 -4.05 -12.53
C ASN A 15 11.09 -2.78 -11.75
N GLY A 16 10.01 -2.77 -11.02
CA GLY A 16 9.57 -1.61 -10.25
C GLY A 16 8.21 -1.84 -9.64
N PHE A 17 7.61 -0.76 -9.20
CA PHE A 17 6.29 -0.81 -8.58
C PHE A 17 5.54 0.50 -8.82
N ILE A 18 4.24 0.49 -8.51
CA ILE A 18 3.41 1.67 -8.60
C ILE A 18 3.14 2.17 -7.19
N THR A 19 3.23 3.48 -7.00
CA THR A 19 2.95 4.11 -5.71
C THR A 19 1.99 5.28 -5.87
N TYR A 20 1.18 5.51 -4.85
CA TYR A 20 0.20 6.57 -4.78
C TYR A 20 -0.06 6.95 -3.32
N PRO A 21 -0.59 8.16 -3.07
CA PRO A 21 -0.91 8.56 -1.70
C PRO A 21 -1.93 7.61 -1.07
N SER A 22 -1.68 7.18 0.17
CA SER A 22 -2.62 6.33 0.90
C SER A 22 -3.94 7.07 1.17
N PHE A 23 -5.06 6.36 1.06
CA PHE A 23 -6.37 6.93 1.38
C PHE A 23 -6.52 7.27 2.85
N ASN A 24 -6.03 6.39 3.70
CA ASN A 24 -6.36 6.42 5.13
C ASN A 24 -5.22 6.93 6.00
N ASN A 25 -4.01 6.98 5.47
CA ASN A 25 -2.82 7.23 6.27
C ASN A 25 -1.93 8.29 5.65
N THR A 26 -1.13 8.94 6.48
CA THR A 26 -0.07 9.84 6.02
C THR A 26 1.12 8.99 5.58
N ALA A 27 0.95 8.32 4.45
CA ALA A 27 1.90 7.35 3.90
C ALA A 27 1.71 7.22 2.40
N LEU A 28 2.57 6.44 1.77
CA LEU A 28 2.42 6.06 0.37
C LEU A 28 2.09 4.58 0.31
N ASP A 29 1.05 4.23 -0.43
CA ASP A 29 0.75 2.84 -0.77
C ASP A 29 1.51 2.46 -2.02
N ALA A 30 1.92 1.20 -2.10
CA ALA A 30 2.67 0.70 -3.25
C ALA A 30 2.27 -0.74 -3.56
N CYS A 31 2.29 -1.08 -4.83
CA CYS A 31 1.89 -2.41 -5.28
C CYS A 31 2.51 -2.73 -6.64
N ALA A 32 2.39 -4.00 -7.04
CA ALA A 32 2.77 -4.44 -8.37
C ALA A 32 1.77 -3.96 -9.42
N GLN A 33 2.20 -3.94 -10.68
CA GLN A 33 1.39 -3.49 -11.82
C GLN A 33 0.05 -4.24 -11.91
N ASN A 34 0.04 -5.54 -11.74
CA ASN A 34 -1.19 -6.32 -11.81
C ASN A 34 -2.21 -5.94 -10.73
N ARG A 35 -1.74 -5.47 -9.59
CA ARG A 35 -2.61 -5.05 -8.49
C ARG A 35 -3.33 -3.74 -8.82
N ILE A 36 -2.61 -2.78 -9.43
CA ILE A 36 -3.22 -1.50 -9.82
C ILE A 36 -4.24 -1.71 -10.94
N GLU A 37 -4.01 -2.68 -11.81
CA GLU A 37 -4.97 -3.04 -12.85
C GLU A 37 -6.28 -3.55 -12.25
N LYS A 38 -6.20 -4.41 -11.24
CA LYS A 38 -7.37 -4.90 -10.52
C LYS A 38 -8.12 -3.77 -9.81
N LEU A 39 -7.39 -2.84 -9.23
CA LEU A 39 -7.99 -1.67 -8.60
C LEU A 39 -8.70 -0.80 -9.61
N SER A 40 -8.09 -0.60 -10.78
CA SER A 40 -8.70 0.15 -11.88
C SER A 40 -10.01 -0.51 -12.34
N GLU A 41 -10.03 -1.83 -12.48
CA GLU A 41 -11.24 -2.58 -12.82
C GLU A 41 -12.33 -2.41 -11.76
N SER A 42 -11.94 -2.45 -10.50
CA SER A 42 -12.87 -2.24 -9.38
C SER A 42 -13.49 -0.83 -9.43
N ILE A 43 -12.70 0.18 -9.74
CA ILE A 43 -13.18 1.55 -9.89
C ILE A 43 -14.13 1.64 -11.09
N ASP A 44 -13.78 1.00 -12.21
CA ASP A 44 -14.63 0.99 -13.40
C ASP A 44 -15.96 0.27 -13.18
N SER A 45 -16.03 -0.65 -12.21
CA SER A 45 -17.25 -1.35 -11.87
C SER A 45 -18.30 -0.45 -11.20
N LEU A 46 -17.89 0.70 -10.70
CA LEU A 46 -18.81 1.70 -10.16
C LEU A 46 -19.57 2.33 -11.31
N GLY A 47 -20.82 2.74 -11.04
CA GLY A 47 -21.67 3.35 -12.06
C GLY A 47 -21.02 4.58 -12.69
N PRO A 48 -21.15 4.78 -14.02
CA PRO A 48 -20.47 5.90 -14.71
C PRO A 48 -20.97 7.27 -14.25
N PHE A 49 -22.12 7.34 -13.59
CA PHE A 49 -22.69 8.57 -13.05
C PHE A 49 -22.51 8.70 -11.54
N GLU A 50 -21.79 7.77 -10.91
CA GLU A 50 -21.50 7.86 -9.48
C GLU A 50 -20.26 8.75 -9.24
N ASP A 51 -20.38 9.71 -8.34
CA ASP A 51 -19.29 10.60 -7.97
C ASP A 51 -18.11 9.84 -7.38
N LYS A 52 -18.36 8.72 -6.69
CA LYS A 52 -17.32 7.87 -6.09
C LYS A 52 -16.31 7.40 -7.12
N ARG A 53 -16.75 7.09 -8.35
CA ARG A 53 -15.85 6.66 -9.41
C ARG A 53 -14.78 7.71 -9.68
N ASP A 54 -15.18 8.96 -9.85
CA ASP A 54 -14.25 10.05 -10.11
C ASP A 54 -13.33 10.32 -8.91
N TYR A 55 -13.86 10.22 -7.71
CA TYR A 55 -13.06 10.41 -6.49
C TYR A 55 -11.95 9.38 -6.39
N PHE A 56 -12.27 8.09 -6.58
CA PHE A 56 -11.27 7.02 -6.54
C PHE A 56 -10.29 7.09 -7.71
N ALA A 57 -10.79 7.33 -8.92
CA ALA A 57 -9.93 7.46 -10.09
C ALA A 57 -8.94 8.61 -9.92
N THR A 58 -9.38 9.74 -9.40
CA THR A 58 -8.52 10.89 -9.17
C THR A 58 -7.51 10.61 -8.06
N SER A 59 -7.96 10.06 -6.93
CA SER A 59 -7.09 9.85 -5.77
C SER A 59 -6.04 8.77 -5.99
N VAL A 60 -6.33 7.77 -6.80
CA VAL A 60 -5.41 6.66 -7.05
C VAL A 60 -4.77 6.76 -8.42
N LEU A 61 -5.59 6.70 -9.48
CA LEU A 61 -5.07 6.54 -10.84
C LEU A 61 -4.34 7.78 -11.34
N SER A 62 -4.90 8.97 -11.08
CA SER A 62 -4.25 10.20 -11.52
C SER A 62 -3.01 10.55 -10.69
N GLU A 63 -2.95 10.09 -9.45
CA GLU A 63 -1.82 10.35 -8.53
C GLU A 63 -0.78 9.23 -8.54
N SER A 64 -1.05 8.11 -9.19
CA SER A 64 -0.12 6.98 -9.21
C SER A 64 1.08 7.26 -10.11
N ILE A 65 2.23 6.78 -9.67
CA ILE A 65 3.50 6.92 -10.39
C ILE A 65 4.17 5.56 -10.44
N ASN A 66 4.67 5.20 -11.63
CA ASN A 66 5.46 3.99 -11.81
C ASN A 66 6.93 4.29 -11.53
N LEU A 67 7.51 3.61 -10.55
CA LEU A 67 8.91 3.76 -10.16
C LEU A 67 9.68 2.53 -10.58
N ASN A 68 10.78 2.73 -11.30
CA ASN A 68 11.64 1.64 -11.75
C ASN A 68 12.89 1.55 -10.88
N PHE A 69 13.35 0.32 -10.64
CA PHE A 69 14.61 0.10 -9.93
C PHE A 69 15.80 0.48 -10.80
N ASP A 70 16.80 1.11 -10.21
CA ASP A 70 18.10 1.26 -10.86
C ASP A 70 18.91 -0.05 -10.74
N SER A 71 20.16 -0.05 -11.24
CA SER A 71 21.02 -1.24 -11.20
C SER A 71 21.33 -1.75 -9.79
N GLU A 72 21.18 -0.90 -8.78
CA GLU A 72 21.42 -1.25 -7.39
C GLU A 72 20.14 -1.52 -6.59
N GLY A 73 19.00 -1.53 -7.28
CA GLY A 73 17.69 -1.77 -6.65
C GLY A 73 17.15 -0.57 -5.89
N ARG A 74 17.56 0.64 -6.25
CA ARG A 74 17.05 1.88 -5.66
C ARG A 74 15.98 2.48 -6.54
N VAL A 75 15.09 3.26 -5.93
CA VAL A 75 14.08 4.04 -6.64
C VAL A 75 14.18 5.50 -6.22
N SER A 76 13.78 6.39 -7.12
CA SER A 76 13.69 7.82 -6.83
C SER A 76 12.23 8.20 -6.66
N ILE A 77 11.85 8.61 -5.46
CA ILE A 77 10.48 8.99 -5.16
C ILE A 77 10.34 10.50 -5.36
N PRO A 78 9.36 10.95 -6.18
CA PRO A 78 9.16 12.39 -6.41
C PRO A 78 8.87 13.14 -5.11
N LYS A 79 9.38 14.35 -5.02
CA LYS A 79 9.20 15.21 -3.84
C LYS A 79 7.72 15.42 -3.48
N LYS A 80 6.86 15.50 -4.46
CA LYS A 80 5.42 15.66 -4.27
C LYS A 80 4.85 14.54 -3.40
N LEU A 81 5.24 13.29 -3.67
CA LEU A 81 4.78 12.13 -2.90
C LEU A 81 5.42 12.12 -1.51
N LEU A 82 6.70 12.41 -1.41
CA LEU A 82 7.38 12.50 -0.11
C LEU A 82 6.75 13.55 0.78
N SER A 83 6.41 14.70 0.22
CA SER A 83 5.74 15.78 0.96
C SER A 83 4.36 15.37 1.43
N HIS A 84 3.60 14.67 0.59
CA HIS A 84 2.28 14.18 0.96
C HIS A 84 2.32 13.25 2.17
N ALA A 85 3.30 12.36 2.21
CA ALA A 85 3.50 11.41 3.31
C ALA A 85 4.33 11.99 4.45
N LYS A 86 4.78 13.23 4.34
CA LYS A 86 5.65 13.91 5.32
C LYS A 86 6.94 13.13 5.60
N ILE A 87 7.46 12.46 4.59
CA ILE A 87 8.72 11.74 4.66
C ILE A 87 9.85 12.73 4.44
N LYS A 88 10.77 12.82 5.39
CA LYS A 88 11.83 13.84 5.38
C LYS A 88 13.18 13.27 4.97
N SER A 89 13.77 12.39 5.77
CA SER A 89 15.15 11.94 5.58
C SER A 89 15.28 10.43 5.47
N SER A 90 14.34 9.67 5.99
CA SER A 90 14.37 8.19 5.93
C SER A 90 12.99 7.63 5.73
N ILE A 91 12.93 6.40 5.23
CA ILE A 91 11.70 5.71 4.88
C ILE A 91 11.69 4.35 5.55
N ILE A 92 10.55 3.98 6.13
CA ILE A 92 10.28 2.60 6.53
C ILE A 92 9.37 1.97 5.49
N PHE A 93 9.74 0.78 5.03
CA PHE A 93 8.92 -0.06 4.15
C PHE A 93 8.15 -1.06 4.99
N VAL A 94 6.83 -1.08 4.83
CA VAL A 94 5.93 -1.92 5.64
C VAL A 94 5.14 -2.84 4.71
N GLY A 95 5.32 -4.14 4.85
CA GLY A 95 4.57 -5.12 4.06
C GLY A 95 3.18 -5.34 4.64
N LEU A 96 2.17 -5.29 3.78
CA LEU A 96 0.77 -5.50 4.13
C LEU A 96 0.13 -6.54 3.20
N GLY A 97 0.78 -7.69 3.06
CA GLY A 97 0.31 -8.72 2.14
C GLY A 97 0.66 -8.40 0.70
N LYS A 98 -0.33 -8.21 -0.16
CA LYS A 98 -0.12 -7.94 -1.59
C LYS A 98 0.25 -6.48 -1.90
N VAL A 99 0.17 -5.62 -0.90
CA VAL A 99 0.59 -4.23 -1.00
C VAL A 99 1.64 -3.94 0.05
N PHE A 100 2.36 -2.85 -0.12
CA PHE A 100 3.26 -2.37 0.92
C PHE A 100 3.12 -0.86 1.03
N GLN A 101 3.65 -0.31 2.12
CA GLN A 101 3.57 1.12 2.38
C GLN A 101 4.96 1.68 2.64
N MET A 102 5.10 2.96 2.39
CA MET A 102 6.29 3.73 2.72
C MET A 102 5.89 4.84 3.68
N TRP A 103 6.57 4.88 4.81
CA TRP A 103 6.25 5.77 5.91
C TRP A 103 7.46 6.56 6.38
N ASP A 104 7.21 7.75 6.90
CA ASP A 104 8.16 8.39 7.80
C ASP A 104 8.27 7.54 9.08
N PRO A 105 9.49 7.24 9.57
CA PRO A 105 9.64 6.34 10.71
C PRO A 105 8.90 6.77 11.98
N LYS A 106 8.89 8.06 12.29
CA LYS A 106 8.23 8.57 13.49
C LYS A 106 6.71 8.47 13.38
N LEU A 107 6.16 8.76 12.20
CA LEU A 107 4.73 8.65 11.96
C LEU A 107 4.28 7.19 12.01
N PHE A 108 5.11 6.29 11.48
CA PHE A 108 4.80 4.87 11.53
C PHE A 108 4.75 4.33 12.96
N GLU A 109 5.68 4.73 13.83
CA GLU A 109 5.67 4.28 15.21
C GLU A 109 4.38 4.71 15.92
N LYS A 110 3.90 5.91 15.68
CA LYS A 110 2.62 6.39 16.23
C LYS A 110 1.44 5.58 15.70
N PHE A 111 1.40 5.36 14.41
CA PHE A 111 0.33 4.59 13.78
C PHE A 111 0.33 3.14 14.25
N LYS A 112 1.50 2.54 14.41
CA LYS A 112 1.66 1.16 14.88
C LYS A 112 1.01 0.94 16.24
N LEU A 113 1.16 1.89 17.16
CA LEU A 113 0.52 1.81 18.47
C LEU A 113 -1.01 1.88 18.36
N ILE A 114 -1.51 2.77 17.52
CA ILE A 114 -2.95 2.91 17.28
C ILE A 114 -3.50 1.64 16.63
N ALA A 115 -2.79 1.10 15.63
CA ALA A 115 -3.20 -0.10 14.92
C ALA A 115 -3.29 -1.31 15.85
N ARG A 116 -2.33 -1.43 16.77
CA ARG A 116 -2.32 -2.53 17.75
C ARG A 116 -3.54 -2.47 18.66
N LYS A 117 -3.87 -1.28 19.18
CA LYS A 117 -5.05 -1.10 20.05
C LYS A 117 -6.36 -1.41 19.30
N LYS A 118 -6.51 -0.87 18.10
CA LYS A 118 -7.71 -1.08 17.29
C LYS A 118 -7.86 -2.53 16.84
N SER A 119 -6.75 -3.20 16.54
CA SER A 119 -6.76 -4.62 16.19
C SER A 119 -7.25 -5.47 17.36
N TYR A 120 -6.80 -5.17 18.57
CA TYR A 120 -7.26 -5.87 19.76
C TYR A 120 -8.77 -5.68 19.97
N ILE A 121 -9.25 -4.44 19.88
CA ILE A 121 -10.67 -4.13 20.07
C ILE A 121 -11.52 -4.84 19.00
N ASN A 122 -11.05 -4.90 17.77
CA ASN A 122 -11.80 -5.43 16.63
C ASN A 122 -11.41 -6.87 16.27
N ARG A 123 -10.72 -7.60 17.14
CA ARG A 123 -10.21 -8.94 16.83
C ARG A 123 -11.28 -9.94 16.41
N SER A 124 -12.50 -9.78 16.92
CA SER A 124 -13.61 -10.66 16.57
C SER A 124 -14.09 -10.49 15.12
N SER A 125 -13.69 -9.42 14.45
CA SER A 125 -14.01 -9.20 13.04
C SER A 125 -13.25 -10.16 12.11
N LEU A 126 -12.17 -10.77 12.58
CA LEU A 126 -11.39 -11.74 11.81
C LEU A 126 -12.05 -13.11 11.91
N LYS A 127 -12.36 -13.70 10.76
CA LYS A 127 -13.10 -14.97 10.67
C LYS A 127 -12.21 -16.21 10.72
N TRP A 128 -10.90 -16.06 10.56
CA TRP A 128 -9.95 -17.19 10.60
C TRP A 128 -9.96 -17.91 11.94
N ASP A 129 -10.25 -17.19 13.01
CA ASP A 129 -10.28 -17.71 14.37
C ASP A 129 -11.31 -18.81 14.55
N THR A 130 -12.46 -18.70 13.92
CA THR A 130 -13.51 -19.71 13.93
C THR A 130 -13.04 -21.02 13.32
N LYS A 131 -12.26 -20.95 12.26
CA LYS A 131 -11.70 -22.11 11.57
C LYS A 131 -10.69 -22.82 12.46
N PHE A 132 -9.83 -22.10 13.14
CA PHE A 132 -8.87 -22.68 14.09
C PHE A 132 -9.56 -23.37 15.23
N LYS A 133 -10.62 -22.83 15.79
CA LYS A 133 -11.39 -23.45 16.85
C LYS A 133 -11.97 -24.79 16.44
N LYS A 134 -12.44 -24.91 15.18
CA LYS A 134 -12.97 -26.17 14.65
C LYS A 134 -11.88 -27.23 14.47
N GLU A 135 -10.67 -26.83 14.15
CA GLU A 135 -9.56 -27.74 13.89
C GLU A 135 -8.76 -28.08 15.14
N GLY A 136 -8.64 -27.15 16.06
CA GLY A 136 -7.78 -27.25 17.23
C GLY A 136 -8.45 -27.71 18.51
N VAL A 137 -9.73 -27.88 18.48
CA VAL A 137 -10.52 -28.29 19.65
C VAL A 137 -11.42 -29.44 19.29
#